data_3667bf31dce974a5dbc6a87bd9ff1ded
#
_entry.id   3667bf31dce974a5dbc6a87bd9ff1ded
#
_cell.length_a   1.000
_cell.length_b   1.000
_cell.length_c   1.000
_cell.angle_alpha   90.00
_cell.angle_beta   90.00
_cell.angle_gamma   90.00
#
_symmetry.space_group_name_H-M   'P 1'
#
loop_
_entity.id
_entity.type
_entity.pdbx_description
1 polymer ?
#
loop_
_entity_poly.entity_id
_entity_poly.type
_entity_poly.pdbx_seq_one_letter_code
_entity_poly.pdbx_strand_id
1 'polypeptide(L)'
;MSLLVLQNLKKYYATQKAVDDISFSVEEGSIFGLLGPNGAGKTTLLRMITGILYPDEGQILFNGQPFDPMKDVEQIGYMPEERGLYKKMKIGEQALYLAQLKGLSRHRAMELIKEWFIKLEMQSWWNKKVEDLSKGMSQKLQFV
;
A
#
# COMPACT_ATOMS: atom_id res chain seq x y z
N MET A 1 20.02 -4.39 8.40
CA MET A 1 19.18 -5.61 8.50
C MET A 1 18.14 -5.57 7.41
N SER A 2 17.97 -6.68 6.67
CA SER A 2 17.01 -6.71 5.57
C SER A 2 15.59 -6.77 6.13
N LEU A 3 14.80 -5.73 5.84
CA LEU A 3 13.39 -5.63 6.22
C LEU A 3 12.52 -6.59 5.40
N LEU A 4 12.80 -6.66 4.10
CA LEU A 4 12.05 -7.48 3.15
C LEU A 4 13.02 -8.31 2.32
N VAL A 5 12.76 -9.60 2.19
CA VAL A 5 13.55 -10.50 1.34
C VAL A 5 12.60 -11.32 0.47
N LEU A 6 12.84 -11.30 -0.83
CA LEU A 6 12.15 -12.13 -1.80
C LEU A 6 13.09 -13.23 -2.27
N GLN A 7 12.61 -14.45 -2.33
CA GLN A 7 13.40 -15.62 -2.74
C GLN A 7 12.66 -16.42 -3.79
N ASN A 8 13.20 -16.42 -5.00
CA ASN A 8 12.73 -17.20 -6.15
C ASN A 8 11.22 -17.09 -6.42
N LEU A 9 10.69 -15.85 -6.31
CA LEU A 9 9.27 -15.61 -6.50
C LEU A 9 8.86 -15.84 -7.94
N LYS A 10 7.78 -16.60 -8.11
CA LYS A 10 7.16 -16.85 -9.41
C LYS A 10 5.66 -16.58 -9.34
N LYS A 11 5.12 -16.00 -10.40
CA LYS A 11 3.69 -15.83 -10.61
C LYS A 11 3.34 -15.97 -12.08
N TYR A 12 2.61 -17.02 -12.40
CA TYR A 12 2.25 -17.36 -13.76
C TYR A 12 0.74 -17.26 -13.96
N TYR A 13 0.34 -16.73 -15.09
CA TYR A 13 -1.02 -16.78 -15.59
C TYR A 13 -1.04 -17.66 -16.85
N ALA A 14 -2.21 -18.14 -17.28
CA ALA A 14 -2.35 -19.10 -18.38
C ALA A 14 -1.56 -18.75 -19.65
N THR A 15 -1.40 -17.46 -19.93
CA THR A 15 -0.74 -16.96 -21.15
C THR A 15 0.53 -16.15 -20.88
N GLN A 16 0.90 -15.93 -19.61
CA GLN A 16 1.99 -15.02 -19.26
C GLN A 16 2.68 -15.40 -17.95
N LYS A 17 4.02 -15.41 -17.97
CA LYS A 17 4.84 -15.37 -16.77
C LYS A 17 4.95 -13.94 -16.29
N ALA A 18 4.11 -13.56 -15.33
CA ALA A 18 4.08 -12.18 -14.83
C ALA A 18 5.28 -11.86 -13.93
N VAL A 19 5.72 -12.82 -13.14
CA VAL A 19 6.94 -12.78 -12.32
C VAL A 19 7.64 -14.11 -12.49
N ASP A 20 8.91 -14.10 -12.87
CA ASP A 20 9.68 -15.30 -13.18
C ASP A 20 11.03 -15.27 -12.46
N ASP A 21 11.10 -16.01 -11.36
CA ASP A 21 12.30 -16.24 -10.55
C ASP A 21 12.96 -14.96 -10.00
N ILE A 22 12.20 -14.12 -9.34
CA ILE A 22 12.66 -12.85 -8.78
C ILE A 22 13.16 -13.02 -7.35
N SER A 23 14.39 -12.58 -7.10
CA SER A 23 15.01 -12.56 -5.77
C SER A 23 15.71 -11.23 -5.53
N PHE A 24 15.46 -10.57 -4.40
CA PHE A 24 16.18 -9.40 -3.91
C PHE A 24 15.89 -9.15 -2.43
N SER A 25 16.63 -8.25 -1.82
CA SER A 25 16.37 -7.78 -0.46
C SER A 25 16.26 -6.26 -0.41
N VAL A 26 15.49 -5.77 0.54
CA VAL A 26 15.33 -4.34 0.84
C VAL A 26 15.72 -4.12 2.30
N GLU A 27 16.68 -3.24 2.51
CA GLU A 27 17.17 -2.90 3.85
C GLU A 27 16.21 -1.94 4.57
N GLU A 28 16.15 -2.04 5.88
CA GLU A 28 15.39 -1.11 6.71
C GLU A 28 15.88 0.33 6.49
N GLY A 29 14.94 1.28 6.43
CA GLY A 29 15.24 2.71 6.23
C GLY A 29 15.75 3.08 4.83
N SER A 30 15.79 2.13 3.88
CA SER A 30 16.23 2.38 2.52
C SER A 30 15.10 2.80 1.58
N ILE A 31 15.45 3.43 0.46
CA ILE A 31 14.56 3.65 -0.67
C ILE A 31 14.98 2.68 -1.78
N PHE A 32 14.06 1.80 -2.17
CA PHE A 32 14.30 0.81 -3.20
C PHE A 32 13.48 1.12 -4.46
N GLY A 33 14.15 1.22 -5.60
CA GLY A 33 13.51 1.50 -6.90
C GLY A 33 13.27 0.21 -7.70
N LEU A 34 12.01 -0.06 -8.03
CA LEU A 34 11.63 -1.15 -8.94
C LEU A 34 11.31 -0.57 -10.32
N LEU A 35 12.22 -0.76 -11.26
CA LEU A 35 12.15 -0.18 -12.62
C LEU A 35 11.89 -1.26 -13.67
N GLY A 36 11.22 -0.87 -14.74
CA GLY A 36 10.94 -1.74 -15.88
C GLY A 36 9.81 -1.20 -16.77
N PRO A 37 9.66 -1.72 -17.99
CA PRO A 37 8.62 -1.29 -18.92
C PRO A 37 7.22 -1.65 -18.41
N ASN A 38 6.19 -1.10 -19.07
CA ASN A 38 4.82 -1.50 -18.81
C ASN A 38 4.64 -2.98 -19.16
N GLY A 39 3.92 -3.71 -18.32
CA GLY A 39 3.74 -5.16 -18.48
C GLY A 39 4.88 -6.04 -17.95
N ALA A 40 5.96 -5.45 -17.39
CA ALA A 40 7.08 -6.22 -16.82
C ALA A 40 6.78 -6.94 -15.50
N GLY A 41 5.54 -6.93 -15.01
CA GLY A 41 5.16 -7.61 -13.77
C GLY A 41 5.37 -6.81 -12.48
N LYS A 42 5.79 -5.54 -12.55
CA LYS A 42 6.01 -4.70 -11.35
C LYS A 42 4.81 -4.63 -10.41
N THR A 43 3.63 -4.35 -10.95
CA THR A 43 2.40 -4.28 -10.16
C THR A 43 2.03 -5.63 -9.55
N THR A 44 2.24 -6.72 -10.28
CA THR A 44 2.03 -8.09 -9.77
C THR A 44 2.95 -8.37 -8.60
N LEU A 45 4.23 -8.01 -8.72
CA LEU A 45 5.23 -8.17 -7.65
C LEU A 45 4.86 -7.34 -6.42
N LEU A 46 4.48 -6.07 -6.59
CA LEU A 46 4.03 -5.22 -5.48
C LEU A 46 2.78 -5.79 -4.77
N ARG A 47 1.83 -6.33 -5.54
CA ARG A 47 0.65 -6.99 -4.96
C ARG A 47 0.98 -8.26 -4.18
N MET A 48 2.05 -8.99 -4.55
CA MET A 48 2.54 -10.11 -3.75
C MET A 48 3.22 -9.65 -2.46
N ILE A 49 4.06 -8.62 -2.54
CA ILE A 49 4.73 -8.02 -1.37
C ILE A 49 3.72 -7.47 -0.36
N THR A 50 2.59 -6.97 -0.82
CA THR A 50 1.53 -6.41 0.04
C THR A 50 0.44 -7.43 0.43
N GLY A 51 0.61 -8.70 0.08
CA GLY A 51 -0.33 -9.76 0.45
C GLY A 51 -1.66 -9.77 -0.31
N ILE A 52 -1.80 -8.94 -1.35
CA ILE A 52 -2.99 -8.92 -2.22
C ILE A 52 -3.03 -10.14 -3.14
N LEU A 53 -1.84 -10.63 -3.55
CA LEU A 53 -1.68 -11.84 -4.36
C LEU A 53 -0.70 -12.79 -3.68
N TYR A 54 -0.91 -14.09 -3.87
CA TYR A 54 0.04 -15.10 -3.43
C TYR A 54 0.97 -15.51 -4.58
N PRO A 55 2.28 -15.70 -4.33
CA PRO A 55 3.17 -16.32 -5.31
C PRO A 55 2.77 -17.78 -5.57
N ASP A 56 3.09 -18.27 -6.77
CA ASP A 56 2.91 -19.69 -7.10
C ASP A 56 4.10 -20.51 -6.58
N GLU A 57 5.29 -19.92 -6.57
CA GLU A 57 6.52 -20.49 -6.00
C GLU A 57 7.35 -19.38 -5.33
N GLY A 58 8.29 -19.82 -4.48
CA GLY A 58 9.18 -18.93 -3.74
C GLY A 58 8.58 -18.47 -2.42
N GLN A 59 9.28 -17.59 -1.74
CA GLN A 59 8.84 -17.06 -0.44
C GLN A 59 9.20 -15.60 -0.26
N ILE A 60 8.42 -14.93 0.59
CA ILE A 60 8.66 -13.58 1.05
C ILE A 60 8.96 -13.64 2.54
N LEU A 61 10.04 -13.00 2.97
CA LEU A 61 10.34 -12.80 4.38
C LEU A 61 10.17 -11.32 4.72
N PHE A 62 9.50 -11.05 5.83
CA PHE A 62 9.33 -9.72 6.38
C PHE A 62 9.86 -9.71 7.82
N ASN A 63 10.74 -8.77 8.15
CA ASN A 63 11.45 -8.75 9.44
C ASN A 63 12.12 -10.09 9.80
N GLY A 64 12.67 -10.79 8.79
CA GLY A 64 13.35 -12.07 8.97
C GLY A 64 12.43 -13.27 9.21
N GLN A 65 11.11 -13.10 9.15
CA GLN A 65 10.12 -14.17 9.30
C GLN A 65 9.33 -14.37 7.99
N PRO A 66 8.79 -15.56 7.72
CA PRO A 66 7.88 -15.74 6.60
C PRO A 66 6.72 -14.74 6.67
N PHE A 67 6.48 -14.04 5.57
CA PHE A 67 5.44 -13.01 5.47
C PHE A 67 4.04 -13.61 5.67
N ASP A 68 3.31 -13.11 6.66
CA ASP A 68 1.92 -13.47 6.94
C ASP A 68 1.00 -12.28 6.61
N PRO A 69 0.27 -12.29 5.47
CA PRO A 69 -0.60 -11.19 5.10
C PRO A 69 -1.65 -10.83 6.16
N MET A 70 -2.06 -11.78 7.00
CA MET A 70 -3.07 -11.52 8.03
C MET A 70 -2.53 -10.73 9.23
N LYS A 71 -1.21 -10.79 9.45
CA LYS A 71 -0.56 -10.12 10.59
C LYS A 71 0.27 -8.92 10.15
N ASP A 72 1.03 -9.08 9.08
CA ASP A 72 2.04 -8.11 8.69
C ASP A 72 1.47 -6.94 7.87
N VAL A 73 0.26 -7.10 7.29
CA VAL A 73 -0.38 -6.05 6.48
C VAL A 73 -0.64 -4.76 7.25
N GLU A 74 -0.79 -4.83 8.58
CA GLU A 74 -0.94 -3.64 9.42
C GLU A 74 0.30 -2.75 9.43
N GLN A 75 1.48 -3.35 9.21
CA GLN A 75 2.77 -2.64 9.16
C GLN A 75 3.13 -2.14 7.75
N ILE A 76 2.32 -2.46 6.74
CA ILE A 76 2.59 -2.14 5.33
C ILE A 76 1.60 -1.09 4.83
N GLY A 77 2.11 0.05 4.38
CA GLY A 77 1.33 1.02 3.60
C GLY A 77 1.41 0.68 2.11
N TYR A 78 0.27 0.65 1.43
CA TYR A 78 0.20 0.46 -0.01
C TYR A 78 -0.58 1.58 -0.68
N MET A 79 0.05 2.27 -1.61
CA MET A 79 -0.58 3.31 -2.41
C MET A 79 -0.66 2.84 -3.86
N PRO A 80 -1.81 2.29 -4.30
CA PRO A 80 -2.00 1.83 -5.66
C PRO A 80 -2.08 2.98 -6.65
N GLU A 81 -1.78 2.70 -7.91
CA GLU A 81 -1.95 3.66 -9.01
C GLU A 81 -3.42 4.04 -9.21
N GLU A 82 -4.32 3.08 -9.12
CA GLU A 82 -5.75 3.29 -9.15
C GLU A 82 -6.27 3.68 -7.76
N ARG A 83 -7.11 4.71 -7.74
CA ARG A 83 -7.61 5.27 -6.48
C ARG A 83 -8.77 4.44 -5.96
N GLY A 84 -8.54 3.67 -4.92
CA GLY A 84 -9.56 2.91 -4.19
C GLY A 84 -10.45 3.76 -3.27
N LEU A 85 -10.60 5.07 -3.56
CA LEU A 85 -11.36 5.99 -2.71
C LEU A 85 -12.85 5.98 -3.05
N TYR A 86 -13.71 6.00 -2.04
CA TYR A 86 -15.16 6.08 -2.17
C TYR A 86 -15.59 7.50 -2.54
N LYS A 87 -15.95 7.72 -3.79
CA LYS A 87 -16.19 9.05 -4.39
C LYS A 87 -17.23 9.90 -3.65
N LYS A 88 -18.31 9.30 -3.18
CA LYS A 88 -19.43 10.00 -2.52
C LYS A 88 -19.23 10.22 -1.02
N MET A 89 -18.20 9.63 -0.44
CA MET A 89 -17.91 9.72 0.98
C MET A 89 -17.16 11.04 1.29
N LYS A 90 -17.40 11.60 2.47
CA LYS A 90 -16.62 12.74 2.94
C LYS A 90 -15.19 12.34 3.26
N ILE A 91 -14.25 13.24 3.00
CA ILE A 91 -12.81 12.95 3.13
C ILE A 91 -12.43 12.55 4.55
N GLY A 92 -12.89 13.29 5.56
CA GLY A 92 -12.60 12.96 6.96
C GLY A 92 -13.22 11.66 7.41
N GLU A 93 -14.43 11.35 6.96
CA GLU A 93 -15.11 10.09 7.26
C GLU A 93 -14.39 8.90 6.64
N GLN A 94 -13.93 9.04 5.39
CA GLN A 94 -13.20 8.00 4.70
C GLN A 94 -11.82 7.74 5.31
N ALA A 95 -11.06 8.80 5.62
CA ALA A 95 -9.78 8.67 6.31
C ALA A 95 -9.96 7.93 7.64
N LEU A 96 -10.96 8.30 8.43
CA LEU A 96 -11.27 7.66 9.70
C LEU A 96 -11.66 6.18 9.52
N TYR A 97 -12.50 5.89 8.54
CA TYR A 97 -12.93 4.52 8.22
C TYR A 97 -11.74 3.63 7.84
N LEU A 98 -10.88 4.10 6.93
CA LEU A 98 -9.72 3.34 6.48
C LEU A 98 -8.69 3.14 7.59
N ALA A 99 -8.46 4.16 8.43
CA ALA A 99 -7.58 4.05 9.59
C ALA A 99 -8.08 2.99 10.62
N GLN A 100 -9.41 2.93 10.84
CA GLN A 100 -10.00 1.90 11.70
C GLN A 100 -9.91 0.50 11.09
N LEU A 101 -10.00 0.35 9.77
CA LEU A 101 -9.75 -0.93 9.09
C LEU A 101 -8.30 -1.40 9.24
N LYS A 102 -7.36 -0.48 9.45
CA LYS A 102 -5.95 -0.76 9.78
C LYS A 102 -5.71 -1.05 11.27
N GLY A 103 -6.76 -1.22 12.06
CA GLY A 103 -6.65 -1.59 13.47
C GLY A 103 -6.57 -0.41 14.45
N LEU A 104 -6.58 0.84 13.98
CA LEU A 104 -6.52 1.99 14.88
C LEU A 104 -7.86 2.19 15.61
N SER A 105 -7.80 2.51 16.90
CA SER A 105 -8.98 3.00 17.62
C SER A 105 -9.47 4.31 17.00
N ARG A 106 -10.78 4.58 17.08
CA ARG A 106 -11.37 5.83 16.57
C ARG A 106 -10.67 7.08 17.11
N HIS A 107 -10.34 7.10 18.39
CA HIS A 107 -9.66 8.22 19.05
C HIS A 107 -8.28 8.43 18.45
N ARG A 108 -7.46 7.38 18.39
CA ARG A 108 -6.09 7.46 17.85
C ARG A 108 -6.09 7.79 16.35
N ALA A 109 -6.99 7.21 15.58
CA ALA A 109 -7.16 7.55 14.17
C ALA A 109 -7.48 9.04 13.97
N MET A 110 -8.40 9.59 14.77
CA MET A 110 -8.78 10.99 14.70
C MET A 110 -7.60 11.94 15.00
N GLU A 111 -6.79 11.62 15.99
CA GLU A 111 -5.58 12.40 16.33
C GLU A 111 -4.58 12.41 15.16
N LEU A 112 -4.23 11.22 14.64
CA LEU A 112 -3.26 11.08 13.56
C LEU A 112 -3.74 11.73 12.26
N ILE A 113 -5.02 11.54 11.90
CA ILE A 113 -5.58 12.16 10.70
C ILE A 113 -5.54 13.70 10.81
N LYS A 114 -5.88 14.27 11.95
CA LYS A 114 -5.77 15.72 12.15
C LYS A 114 -4.34 16.20 12.01
N GLU A 115 -3.38 15.49 12.58
CA GLU A 115 -1.96 15.81 12.45
C GLU A 115 -1.50 15.78 10.98
N TRP A 116 -1.83 14.73 10.24
CA TRP A 116 -1.51 14.60 8.82
C TRP A 116 -2.22 15.64 7.95
N PHE A 117 -3.48 15.95 8.24
CA PHE A 117 -4.21 16.99 7.53
C PHE A 117 -3.57 18.38 7.70
N ILE A 118 -3.04 18.66 8.90
CA ILE A 118 -2.27 19.89 9.15
C ILE A 118 -0.98 19.87 8.33
N LYS A 119 -0.18 18.81 8.41
CA LYS A 119 1.09 18.67 7.66
C LYS A 119 0.92 18.79 6.14
N LEU A 120 -0.19 18.34 5.61
CA LEU A 120 -0.49 18.35 4.18
C LEU A 120 -1.39 19.50 3.72
N GLU A 121 -1.72 20.42 4.64
CA GLU A 121 -2.60 21.58 4.37
C GLU A 121 -4.01 21.18 3.87
N MET A 122 -4.59 20.14 4.48
CA MET A 122 -5.88 19.54 4.10
C MET A 122 -7.01 19.83 5.10
N GLN A 123 -6.81 20.66 6.11
CA GLN A 123 -7.78 20.84 7.21
C GLN A 123 -9.16 21.27 6.71
N SER A 124 -9.20 22.13 5.68
CA SER A 124 -10.45 22.65 5.09
C SER A 124 -11.20 21.60 4.25
N TRP A 125 -10.60 20.41 4.03
CA TRP A 125 -11.18 19.39 3.15
C TRP A 125 -12.06 18.38 3.89
N TRP A 126 -12.06 18.39 5.21
CA TRP A 126 -12.72 17.38 6.05
C TRP A 126 -14.15 17.03 5.61
N ASN A 127 -14.95 18.05 5.33
CA ASN A 127 -16.35 17.89 4.93
C ASN A 127 -16.59 17.84 3.42
N LYS A 128 -15.55 17.98 2.60
CA LYS A 128 -15.67 17.84 1.14
C LYS A 128 -15.84 16.37 0.78
N LYS A 129 -16.51 16.11 -0.34
CA LYS A 129 -16.58 14.78 -0.92
C LYS A 129 -15.32 14.46 -1.72
N VAL A 130 -14.97 13.19 -1.81
CA VAL A 130 -13.81 12.74 -2.59
C VAL A 130 -13.96 13.09 -4.08
N GLU A 131 -15.18 13.05 -4.61
CA GLU A 131 -15.46 13.42 -6.01
C GLU A 131 -15.14 14.89 -6.35
N ASP A 132 -15.11 15.75 -5.35
CA ASP A 132 -14.79 17.16 -5.51
C ASP A 132 -13.27 17.46 -5.56
N LEU A 133 -12.43 16.44 -5.37
CA LEU A 133 -10.99 16.56 -5.32
C LEU A 133 -10.35 16.56 -6.72
N SER A 134 -9.36 17.43 -6.92
CA SER A 134 -8.44 17.32 -8.05
C SER A 134 -7.60 16.04 -7.98
N LYS A 135 -6.90 15.72 -9.06
CA LYS A 135 -6.00 14.56 -9.11
C LYS A 135 -4.94 14.62 -7.99
N GLY A 136 -4.27 15.76 -7.81
CA GLY A 136 -3.25 15.91 -6.78
C GLY A 136 -3.82 15.87 -5.36
N MET A 137 -5.00 16.45 -5.14
CA MET A 137 -5.69 16.36 -3.85
C MET A 137 -6.06 14.93 -3.48
N SER A 138 -6.56 14.15 -4.44
CA SER A 138 -6.88 12.73 -4.21
C SER A 138 -5.64 11.90 -3.89
N GLN A 139 -4.49 12.23 -4.49
CA GLN A 139 -3.22 11.58 -4.16
C GLN A 139 -2.76 11.91 -2.74
N LYS A 140 -2.90 13.17 -2.29
CA LYS A 140 -2.61 13.54 -0.89
C LYS A 140 -3.50 12.76 0.09
N LEU A 141 -4.81 12.67 -0.19
CA LEU A 141 -5.74 11.90 0.65
C LEU A 141 -5.38 10.42 0.70
N GLN A 142 -4.97 9.84 -0.42
CA GLN A 142 -4.60 8.43 -0.50
C GLN A 142 -3.30 8.12 0.28
N PHE A 143 -2.44 9.11 0.45
CA PHE A 143 -1.20 8.99 1.23
C PHE A 143 -1.45 8.99 2.74
N VAL A 144 -2.46 9.71 3.23
CA VAL A 144 -2.83 9.79 4.67
C VAL A 144 -3.42 8.50 5.18
#